data_f2dd230e4f66f11121458801d4766faf
#
_entry.id   f2dd230e4f66f11121458801d4766faf
#
_cell.length_a   1.000
_cell.length_b   1.000
_cell.length_c   1.000
_cell.angle_alpha   90.00
_cell.angle_beta   90.00
_cell.angle_gamma   90.00
#
_symmetry.space_group_name_H-M   'P 1'
#
loop_
_entity.id
_entity.type
_entity.pdbx_description
1 polymer ?
#
loop_
_entity_poly.entity_id
_entity_poly.type
_entity_poly.pdbx_seq_one_letter_code
_entity_poly.pdbx_strand_id
1 'polypeptide(L)'
;DLTPTHIDADPPFMDSAFSKTSGGGEQFLAFIEKELMPHIDSLYPTQPYKMLIGHSFGGLTVMNTFVNHNKLFNSYICIDPSMWWDHQKLLAATKHKLAEYKFTGTSLFLGIANTMDDGMNIKSIRKDTAGSSKHIRSILTLRDYFEANKQNGLKFNSKYYSEDTHGSVPLITEYDA
;
A
#
# COMPACT_ATOMS: atom_id res chain seq x y z
N ASP A 1 2.57 -13.52 -8.05
CA ASP A 1 1.85 -13.09 -6.87
C ASP A 1 2.43 -11.75 -6.36
N LEU A 2 1.56 -10.90 -5.80
CA LEU A 2 1.90 -9.55 -5.36
C LEU A 2 2.05 -9.44 -3.84
N THR A 3 1.78 -10.50 -3.08
CA THR A 3 1.80 -10.43 -1.62
C THR A 3 3.24 -10.53 -1.08
N PRO A 4 3.60 -9.71 -0.09
CA PRO A 4 4.97 -9.66 0.43
C PRO A 4 5.33 -10.87 1.30
N THR A 5 4.32 -11.55 1.85
CA THR A 5 4.51 -12.68 2.76
C THR A 5 3.55 -13.82 2.42
N HIS A 6 3.99 -15.05 2.67
CA HIS A 6 3.14 -16.22 2.68
C HIS A 6 2.19 -16.20 3.88
N ILE A 7 0.96 -16.71 3.71
CA ILE A 7 0.02 -16.93 4.81
C ILE A 7 -0.29 -18.43 4.94
N ASP A 8 -0.42 -18.90 6.19
CA ASP A 8 -0.63 -20.32 6.49
C ASP A 8 -2.09 -20.77 6.33
N ALA A 9 -3.03 -19.86 6.24
CA ALA A 9 -4.46 -20.15 6.11
C ALA A 9 -5.15 -19.14 5.19
N ASP A 10 -6.06 -19.63 4.37
CA ASP A 10 -6.86 -18.79 3.48
C ASP A 10 -7.81 -17.90 4.31
N PRO A 11 -7.90 -16.60 4.00
CA PRO A 11 -8.96 -15.76 4.50
C PRO A 11 -10.34 -16.33 4.09
N PRO A 12 -11.38 -16.21 4.92
CA PRO A 12 -12.69 -16.86 4.68
C PRO A 12 -13.37 -16.46 3.35
N PHE A 13 -12.90 -15.41 2.70
CA PHE A 13 -13.45 -14.87 1.45
C PHE A 13 -12.54 -15.14 0.23
N MET A 14 -11.49 -15.96 0.38
CA MET A 14 -10.55 -16.30 -0.69
C MET A 14 -10.59 -17.79 -1.00
N ASP A 15 -10.21 -18.13 -2.23
CA ASP A 15 -10.04 -19.52 -2.68
C ASP A 15 -8.92 -20.19 -1.87
N SER A 16 -9.13 -21.45 -1.54
CA SER A 16 -8.16 -22.30 -0.83
C SER A 16 -6.80 -22.49 -1.53
N ALA A 17 -6.69 -22.13 -2.80
CA ALA A 17 -5.43 -22.10 -3.53
C ALA A 17 -4.60 -20.85 -3.26
N PHE A 18 -5.20 -19.78 -2.71
CA PHE A 18 -4.56 -18.47 -2.60
C PHE A 18 -3.39 -18.48 -1.62
N SER A 19 -3.54 -19.14 -0.46
CA SER A 19 -2.44 -19.27 0.50
C SER A 19 -1.22 -19.94 -0.12
N LYS A 20 -1.44 -20.99 -0.92
CA LYS A 20 -0.34 -21.77 -1.55
C LYS A 20 0.52 -20.96 -2.51
N THR A 21 -0.06 -19.96 -3.15
CA THR A 21 0.63 -19.10 -4.15
C THR A 21 1.07 -17.76 -3.57
N SER A 22 0.73 -17.47 -2.31
CA SER A 22 1.09 -16.21 -1.65
C SER A 22 2.58 -16.11 -1.33
N GLY A 23 3.10 -14.88 -1.17
CA GLY A 23 4.50 -14.64 -0.80
C GLY A 23 5.44 -14.40 -1.98
N GLY A 24 4.92 -14.26 -3.21
CA GLY A 24 5.74 -14.06 -4.42
C GLY A 24 6.15 -12.60 -4.70
N GLY A 25 5.80 -11.65 -3.83
CA GLY A 25 6.02 -10.23 -4.06
C GLY A 25 7.47 -9.83 -4.24
N GLU A 26 8.40 -10.46 -3.52
CA GLU A 26 9.83 -10.18 -3.64
C GLU A 26 10.38 -10.62 -5.01
N GLN A 27 9.96 -11.77 -5.54
CA GLN A 27 10.33 -12.21 -6.88
C GLN A 27 9.78 -11.28 -7.96
N PHE A 28 8.55 -10.79 -7.78
CA PHE A 28 7.96 -9.81 -8.69
C PHE A 28 8.72 -8.48 -8.68
N LEU A 29 9.10 -7.97 -7.52
CA LEU A 29 9.91 -6.76 -7.41
C LEU A 29 11.32 -6.95 -8.00
N ALA A 30 11.92 -8.11 -7.78
CA ALA A 30 13.22 -8.43 -8.38
C ALA A 30 13.14 -8.49 -9.92
N PHE A 31 12.07 -9.02 -10.49
CA PHE A 31 11.80 -8.96 -11.93
C PHE A 31 11.70 -7.51 -12.43
N ILE A 32 10.92 -6.66 -11.73
CA ILE A 32 10.80 -5.24 -12.11
C ILE A 32 12.18 -4.56 -12.10
N GLU A 33 12.95 -4.72 -11.03
CA GLU A 33 14.22 -4.04 -10.83
C GLU A 33 15.31 -4.53 -11.80
N LYS A 34 15.43 -5.86 -11.95
CA LYS A 34 16.60 -6.47 -12.61
C LYS A 34 16.39 -6.79 -14.09
N GLU A 35 15.12 -6.92 -14.50
CA GLU A 35 14.78 -7.32 -15.87
C GLU A 35 13.95 -6.24 -16.57
N LEU A 36 12.78 -5.89 -16.04
CA LEU A 36 11.85 -5.00 -16.72
C LEU A 36 12.41 -3.57 -16.87
N MET A 37 12.87 -2.95 -15.79
CA MET A 37 13.39 -1.59 -15.84
C MET A 37 14.59 -1.45 -16.80
N PRO A 38 15.65 -2.29 -16.71
CA PRO A 38 16.76 -2.22 -17.66
C PRO A 38 16.32 -2.48 -19.11
N HIS A 39 15.38 -3.38 -19.32
CA HIS A 39 14.84 -3.66 -20.67
C HIS A 39 14.13 -2.42 -21.25
N ILE A 40 13.23 -1.79 -20.48
CA ILE A 40 12.53 -0.58 -20.90
C ILE A 40 13.53 0.57 -21.12
N ASP A 41 14.47 0.77 -20.20
CA ASP A 41 15.48 1.83 -20.30
C ASP A 41 16.40 1.63 -21.55
N SER A 42 16.57 0.40 -22.03
CA SER A 42 17.32 0.09 -23.26
C SER A 42 16.55 0.37 -24.55
N LEU A 43 15.23 0.33 -24.50
CA LEU A 43 14.37 0.49 -25.70
C LEU A 43 13.82 1.90 -25.88
N TYR A 44 13.67 2.65 -24.78
CA TYR A 44 12.98 3.94 -24.76
C TYR A 44 13.81 5.00 -24.05
N PRO A 45 13.70 6.28 -24.44
CA PRO A 45 14.35 7.40 -23.74
C PRO A 45 13.62 7.72 -22.42
N THR A 46 13.83 6.88 -21.41
CA THR A 46 13.18 7.03 -20.11
C THR A 46 13.82 8.15 -19.27
N GLN A 47 13.08 8.61 -18.26
CA GLN A 47 13.61 9.57 -17.27
C GLN A 47 14.02 8.83 -16.00
N PRO A 48 14.99 9.38 -15.23
CA PRO A 48 15.41 8.79 -13.95
C PRO A 48 14.29 8.73 -12.90
N TYR A 49 13.30 9.63 -13.00
CA TYR A 49 12.17 9.68 -12.09
C TYR A 49 11.21 8.52 -12.37
N LYS A 50 10.99 7.69 -11.37
CA LYS A 50 10.13 6.51 -11.45
C LYS A 50 9.03 6.58 -10.39
N MET A 51 7.81 6.23 -10.78
CA MET A 51 6.63 6.19 -9.92
C MET A 51 6.06 4.77 -9.88
N LEU A 52 5.65 4.34 -8.70
CA LEU A 52 4.91 3.09 -8.50
C LEU A 52 3.50 3.38 -8.02
N ILE A 53 2.51 2.84 -8.75
CA ILE A 53 1.08 2.97 -8.45
C ILE A 53 0.51 1.60 -8.21
N GLY A 54 -0.34 1.45 -7.20
CA GLY A 54 -1.04 0.18 -6.97
C GLY A 54 -2.25 0.33 -6.07
N HIS A 55 -3.26 -0.49 -6.38
CA HIS A 55 -4.53 -0.58 -5.69
C HIS A 55 -4.68 -1.94 -4.99
N SER A 56 -5.30 -1.99 -3.82
CA SER A 56 -5.63 -3.22 -3.09
C SER A 56 -4.37 -4.04 -2.76
N PHE A 57 -4.19 -5.26 -3.31
CA PHE A 57 -2.94 -6.03 -3.23
C PHE A 57 -1.79 -5.36 -3.99
N GLY A 58 -2.07 -4.63 -5.08
CA GLY A 58 -1.09 -3.75 -5.71
C GLY A 58 -0.65 -2.63 -4.77
N GLY A 59 -1.57 -2.05 -4.00
CA GLY A 59 -1.27 -1.09 -2.93
C GLY A 59 -0.42 -1.69 -1.80
N LEU A 60 -0.66 -2.96 -1.45
CA LEU A 60 0.19 -3.71 -0.52
C LEU A 60 1.62 -3.85 -1.06
N THR A 61 1.76 -4.15 -2.37
CA THR A 61 3.07 -4.20 -3.06
C THR A 61 3.74 -2.83 -3.06
N VAL A 62 3.01 -1.74 -3.31
CA VAL A 62 3.53 -0.37 -3.21
C VAL A 62 4.09 -0.11 -1.81
N MET A 63 3.36 -0.48 -0.77
CA MET A 63 3.83 -0.31 0.61
C MET A 63 5.02 -1.21 0.94
N ASN A 64 5.05 -2.45 0.47
CA ASN A 64 6.20 -3.32 0.63
C ASN A 64 7.46 -2.74 -0.03
N THR A 65 7.31 -2.22 -1.24
CA THR A 65 8.40 -1.57 -1.97
C THR A 65 8.89 -0.32 -1.23
N PHE A 66 7.98 0.52 -0.75
CA PHE A 66 8.31 1.71 0.03
C PHE A 66 9.10 1.36 1.31
N VAL A 67 8.70 0.31 2.01
CA VAL A 67 9.33 -0.10 3.29
C VAL A 67 10.69 -0.77 3.06
N ASN A 68 10.77 -1.70 2.11
CA ASN A 68 11.91 -2.60 1.98
C ASN A 68 12.85 -2.24 0.81
N HIS A 69 12.34 -1.51 -0.21
CA HIS A 69 13.05 -1.16 -1.44
C HIS A 69 12.91 0.33 -1.78
N ASN A 70 13.02 1.19 -0.77
CA ASN A 70 12.70 2.63 -0.85
C ASN A 70 13.58 3.47 -1.80
N LYS A 71 14.60 2.88 -2.40
CA LYS A 71 15.45 3.53 -3.41
C LYS A 71 15.03 3.21 -4.84
N LEU A 72 14.08 2.30 -5.03
CA LEU A 72 13.70 1.81 -6.36
C LEU A 72 12.81 2.82 -7.10
N PHE A 73 11.99 3.57 -6.37
CA PHE A 73 11.10 4.60 -6.92
C PHE A 73 11.22 5.93 -6.17
N ASN A 74 10.91 7.02 -6.87
CA ASN A 74 10.91 8.37 -6.32
C ASN A 74 9.54 8.74 -5.73
N SER A 75 8.46 8.16 -6.28
CA SER A 75 7.09 8.46 -5.91
C SER A 75 6.24 7.19 -5.81
N TYR A 76 5.30 7.21 -4.89
CA TYR A 76 4.40 6.10 -4.60
C TYR A 76 2.96 6.61 -4.54
N ILE A 77 2.05 5.99 -5.29
CA ILE A 77 0.61 6.19 -5.17
C ILE A 77 0.00 4.89 -4.66
N CYS A 78 -0.38 4.91 -3.40
CA CYS A 78 -0.90 3.76 -2.67
C CYS A 78 -2.41 3.90 -2.53
N ILE A 79 -3.17 3.09 -3.23
CA ILE A 79 -4.63 3.21 -3.34
C ILE A 79 -5.28 2.09 -2.55
N ASP A 80 -5.98 2.46 -1.49
CA ASP A 80 -6.78 1.59 -0.63
C ASP A 80 -6.13 0.21 -0.36
N PRO A 81 -4.88 0.21 0.20
CA PRO A 81 -4.03 -0.98 0.26
C PRO A 81 -4.55 -2.04 1.23
N SER A 82 -4.32 -3.32 0.89
CA SER A 82 -4.68 -4.47 1.73
C SER A 82 -3.77 -4.63 2.96
N MET A 83 -3.65 -3.58 3.79
CA MET A 83 -2.76 -3.55 4.96
C MET A 83 -3.16 -4.52 6.09
N TRP A 84 -4.34 -5.13 5.98
CA TRP A 84 -4.82 -6.20 6.88
C TRP A 84 -4.12 -7.55 6.65
N TRP A 85 -3.39 -7.69 5.52
CA TRP A 85 -2.72 -8.92 5.11
C TRP A 85 -1.79 -9.48 6.18
N ASP A 86 -1.74 -10.80 6.28
CA ASP A 86 -0.81 -11.56 7.14
C ASP A 86 -0.67 -10.94 8.55
N HIS A 87 -1.78 -10.86 9.26
CA HIS A 87 -1.82 -10.29 10.62
C HIS A 87 -1.23 -8.88 10.73
N GLN A 88 -1.27 -8.09 9.63
CA GLN A 88 -0.76 -6.71 9.57
C GLN A 88 0.77 -6.61 9.76
N LYS A 89 1.52 -7.64 9.41
CA LYS A 89 3.00 -7.64 9.53
C LYS A 89 3.64 -6.45 8.82
N LEU A 90 3.20 -6.15 7.58
CA LEU A 90 3.72 -5.00 6.84
C LEU A 90 3.35 -3.67 7.49
N LEU A 91 2.15 -3.56 8.07
CA LEU A 91 1.73 -2.36 8.79
C LEU A 91 2.65 -2.11 10.01
N ALA A 92 2.97 -3.15 10.77
CA ALA A 92 3.91 -3.05 11.89
C ALA A 92 5.32 -2.67 11.43
N ALA A 93 5.82 -3.31 10.35
CA ALA A 93 7.12 -2.97 9.76
C ALA A 93 7.18 -1.51 9.28
N THR A 94 6.09 -1.00 8.69
CA THR A 94 5.98 0.40 8.24
C THR A 94 6.18 1.36 9.42
N LYS A 95 5.55 1.10 10.56
CA LYS A 95 5.68 1.93 11.77
C LYS A 95 7.14 2.08 12.19
N HIS A 96 7.88 0.97 12.27
CA HIS A 96 9.30 0.97 12.64
C HIS A 96 10.14 1.74 11.60
N LYS A 97 9.93 1.45 10.33
CA LYS A 97 10.68 2.07 9.24
C LYS A 97 10.52 3.60 9.21
N LEU A 98 9.30 4.10 9.42
CA LEU A 98 9.01 5.54 9.44
C LEU A 98 9.70 6.27 10.59
N ALA A 99 9.90 5.60 11.74
CA ALA A 99 10.59 6.17 12.90
C ALA A 99 12.11 6.22 12.72
N GLU A 100 12.69 5.26 12.00
CA GLU A 100 14.15 5.07 11.91
C GLU A 100 14.77 5.67 10.65
N TYR A 101 14.00 5.78 9.55
CA TYR A 101 14.53 6.11 8.23
C TYR A 101 14.19 7.54 7.80
N LYS A 102 15.11 8.14 7.02
CA LYS A 102 14.86 9.39 6.29
C LYS A 102 14.48 9.10 4.85
N PHE A 103 13.40 9.75 4.39
CA PHE A 103 12.83 9.57 3.04
C PHE A 103 12.97 10.85 2.21
N THR A 104 14.06 11.57 2.37
CA THR A 104 14.31 12.82 1.62
C THR A 104 14.30 12.55 0.12
N GLY A 105 13.52 13.31 -0.62
CA GLY A 105 13.37 13.15 -2.08
C GLY A 105 12.31 12.14 -2.50
N THR A 106 11.64 11.48 -1.53
CA THR A 106 10.56 10.53 -1.80
C THR A 106 9.20 11.18 -1.52
N SER A 107 8.20 10.84 -2.34
CA SER A 107 6.79 11.23 -2.11
C SER A 107 5.89 10.00 -2.03
N LEU A 108 4.82 10.10 -1.22
CA LEU A 108 3.79 9.08 -1.12
C LEU A 108 2.42 9.74 -0.98
N PHE A 109 1.50 9.33 -1.84
CA PHE A 109 0.08 9.68 -1.75
C PHE A 109 -0.71 8.43 -1.36
N LEU A 110 -1.56 8.55 -0.31
CA LEU A 110 -2.42 7.47 0.16
C LEU A 110 -3.88 7.81 -0.10
N GLY A 111 -4.52 7.12 -1.04
CA GLY A 111 -5.96 7.16 -1.25
C GLY A 111 -6.67 6.16 -0.35
N ILE A 112 -7.78 6.58 0.26
CA ILE A 112 -8.56 5.77 1.21
C ILE A 112 -10.01 5.77 0.76
N ALA A 113 -10.54 4.60 0.39
CA ALA A 113 -11.94 4.42 0.02
C ALA A 113 -12.87 4.39 1.24
N ASN A 114 -14.14 4.64 1.02
CA ASN A 114 -15.17 4.36 2.00
C ASN A 114 -15.60 2.89 1.90
N THR A 115 -15.02 2.06 2.75
CA THR A 115 -15.36 0.64 2.89
C THR A 115 -16.02 0.35 4.26
N MET A 116 -16.66 1.36 4.83
CA MET A 116 -17.41 1.23 6.08
C MET A 116 -18.82 0.70 5.82
N ASP A 117 -19.34 -0.04 6.79
CA ASP A 117 -20.75 -0.43 6.80
C ASP A 117 -21.67 0.82 6.99
N ASP A 118 -22.89 0.72 6.50
CA ASP A 118 -23.88 1.80 6.57
C ASP A 118 -24.03 2.35 7.99
N GLY A 119 -24.09 3.67 8.09
CA GLY A 119 -24.24 4.38 9.38
C GLY A 119 -22.95 4.54 10.18
N MET A 120 -21.85 3.96 9.75
CA MET A 120 -20.54 4.17 10.37
C MET A 120 -19.85 5.46 9.89
N ASN A 121 -18.92 5.94 10.67
CA ASN A 121 -18.05 7.08 10.34
C ASN A 121 -16.62 6.83 10.86
N ILE A 122 -15.68 7.70 10.50
CA ILE A 122 -14.27 7.57 10.88
C ILE A 122 -14.04 7.44 12.40
N LYS A 123 -14.91 8.04 13.24
CA LYS A 123 -14.75 7.95 14.71
C LYS A 123 -15.26 6.61 15.24
N SER A 124 -16.39 6.13 14.72
CA SER A 124 -16.99 4.84 15.15
C SER A 124 -16.15 3.67 14.64
N ILE A 125 -15.71 3.70 13.37
CA ILE A 125 -14.94 2.61 12.76
C ILE A 125 -13.62 2.35 13.47
N ARG A 126 -12.96 3.37 14.01
CA ARG A 126 -11.71 3.22 14.76
C ARG A 126 -11.85 2.41 16.05
N LYS A 127 -13.05 2.34 16.62
CA LYS A 127 -13.37 1.58 17.84
C LYS A 127 -13.97 0.21 17.52
N ASP A 128 -14.32 -0.02 16.27
CA ASP A 128 -14.91 -1.27 15.85
C ASP A 128 -13.88 -2.42 15.87
N THR A 129 -14.34 -3.62 16.17
CA THR A 129 -13.52 -4.84 16.23
C THR A 129 -13.96 -5.90 15.23
N ALA A 130 -14.99 -5.62 14.44
CA ALA A 130 -15.49 -6.54 13.42
C ALA A 130 -14.44 -6.86 12.36
N GLY A 131 -14.52 -8.06 11.81
CA GLY A 131 -13.65 -8.50 10.72
C GLY A 131 -13.86 -7.68 9.43
N SER A 132 -15.12 -7.29 9.14
CA SER A 132 -15.49 -6.47 7.98
C SER A 132 -14.79 -5.12 7.95
N SER A 133 -14.60 -4.49 9.09
CA SER A 133 -13.96 -3.19 9.21
C SER A 133 -12.41 -3.23 9.23
N LYS A 134 -11.82 -4.43 9.27
CA LYS A 134 -10.36 -4.60 9.40
C LYS A 134 -9.58 -3.91 8.27
N HIS A 135 -10.14 -3.92 7.06
CA HIS A 135 -9.53 -3.28 5.89
C HIS A 135 -9.34 -1.78 6.13
N ILE A 136 -10.41 -1.03 6.29
CA ILE A 136 -10.31 0.43 6.47
C ILE A 136 -9.58 0.81 7.75
N ARG A 137 -9.75 0.06 8.85
CA ARG A 137 -9.02 0.34 10.10
C ARG A 137 -7.52 0.22 9.93
N SER A 138 -7.04 -0.77 9.18
CA SER A 138 -5.61 -0.93 8.90
C SER A 138 -5.05 0.23 8.08
N ILE A 139 -5.81 0.75 7.12
CA ILE A 139 -5.42 1.90 6.29
C ILE A 139 -5.43 3.21 7.11
N LEU A 140 -6.45 3.41 7.94
CA LEU A 140 -6.49 4.57 8.84
C LEU A 140 -5.31 4.55 9.84
N THR A 141 -4.93 3.37 10.33
CA THR A 141 -3.75 3.21 11.18
C THR A 141 -2.46 3.51 10.41
N LEU A 142 -2.36 3.06 9.16
CA LEU A 142 -1.24 3.39 8.28
C LEU A 142 -1.11 4.91 8.10
N ARG A 143 -2.21 5.59 7.79
CA ARG A 143 -2.24 7.06 7.69
C ARG A 143 -1.71 7.73 8.95
N ASP A 144 -2.17 7.28 10.11
CA ASP A 144 -1.75 7.85 11.39
C ASP A 144 -0.25 7.66 11.65
N TYR A 145 0.34 6.55 11.22
CA TYR A 145 1.80 6.35 11.31
C TYR A 145 2.56 7.37 10.43
N PHE A 146 2.10 7.64 9.22
CA PHE A 146 2.70 8.67 8.37
C PHE A 146 2.55 10.07 8.98
N GLU A 147 1.36 10.42 9.46
CA GLU A 147 1.10 11.72 10.10
C GLU A 147 1.97 11.96 11.33
N ALA A 148 2.22 10.93 12.12
CA ALA A 148 3.07 11.00 13.32
C ALA A 148 4.56 11.16 12.98
N ASN A 149 5.00 10.86 11.74
CA ASN A 149 6.40 10.85 11.34
C ASN A 149 6.72 11.86 10.21
N LYS A 150 6.00 12.95 10.09
CA LYS A 150 6.19 13.98 9.03
C LYS A 150 7.60 14.57 8.94
N GLN A 151 8.39 14.46 10.01
CA GLN A 151 9.74 15.04 10.07
C GLN A 151 10.84 14.15 9.48
N ASN A 152 10.47 12.98 8.92
CA ASN A 152 11.42 12.04 8.33
C ASN A 152 11.84 12.39 6.88
N GLY A 153 11.39 13.54 6.37
CA GLY A 153 11.73 14.03 5.02
C GLY A 153 10.83 13.52 3.90
N LEU A 154 9.87 12.63 4.20
CA LEU A 154 8.87 12.16 3.24
C LEU A 154 7.87 13.27 2.89
N LYS A 155 7.60 13.47 1.61
CA LYS A 155 6.45 14.27 1.15
C LYS A 155 5.20 13.38 1.18
N PHE A 156 4.53 13.35 2.32
CA PHE A 156 3.31 12.56 2.50
C PHE A 156 2.04 13.39 2.34
N ASN A 157 1.08 12.85 1.60
CA ASN A 157 -0.29 13.34 1.55
C ASN A 157 -1.28 12.17 1.53
N SER A 158 -2.50 12.40 1.99
CA SER A 158 -3.56 11.39 1.96
C SER A 158 -4.93 12.03 1.77
N LYS A 159 -5.83 11.31 1.11
CA LYS A 159 -7.22 11.73 0.95
C LYS A 159 -8.17 10.57 1.22
N TYR A 160 -9.20 10.83 2.01
CA TYR A 160 -10.33 9.93 2.20
C TYR A 160 -11.44 10.34 1.25
N TYR A 161 -11.96 9.38 0.51
CA TYR A 161 -13.01 9.55 -0.49
C TYR A 161 -14.32 8.96 0.06
N SER A 162 -15.19 9.82 0.60
CA SER A 162 -16.42 9.40 1.25
C SER A 162 -17.43 8.77 0.29
N GLU A 163 -17.38 9.16 -0.97
CA GLU A 163 -18.32 8.72 -2.01
C GLU A 163 -17.81 7.56 -2.84
N ASP A 164 -16.53 7.17 -2.66
CA ASP A 164 -15.90 6.12 -3.44
C ASP A 164 -15.72 4.83 -2.65
N THR A 165 -16.10 3.74 -3.27
CA THR A 165 -15.90 2.37 -2.78
C THR A 165 -14.49 1.88 -3.09
N HIS A 166 -14.13 0.69 -2.58
CA HIS A 166 -12.89 0.00 -2.94
C HIS A 166 -12.69 -0.13 -4.47
N GLY A 167 -13.77 -0.36 -5.22
CA GLY A 167 -13.70 -0.54 -6.67
C GLY A 167 -13.66 0.76 -7.48
N SER A 168 -14.20 1.88 -6.96
CA SER A 168 -14.28 3.16 -7.71
C SER A 168 -13.13 4.13 -7.39
N VAL A 169 -12.49 4.00 -6.23
CA VAL A 169 -11.45 4.92 -5.74
C VAL A 169 -10.18 5.02 -6.60
N PRO A 170 -9.76 4.03 -7.41
CA PRO A 170 -8.48 4.11 -8.12
C PRO A 170 -8.34 5.35 -8.99
N LEU A 171 -9.28 5.58 -9.90
CA LEU A 171 -9.18 6.65 -10.89
C LEU A 171 -9.12 8.05 -10.26
N ILE A 172 -9.98 8.31 -9.27
CA ILE A 172 -9.99 9.62 -8.60
C ILE A 172 -8.73 9.82 -7.73
N THR A 173 -8.19 8.74 -7.14
CA THR A 173 -6.94 8.82 -6.39
C THR A 173 -5.76 9.14 -7.30
N GLU A 174 -5.66 8.50 -8.45
CA GLU A 174 -4.60 8.78 -9.44
C GLU A 174 -4.66 10.22 -9.93
N TYR A 175 -5.88 10.74 -10.20
CA TYR A 175 -6.09 12.12 -10.64
C TYR A 175 -5.64 13.13 -9.57
N ASP A 176 -5.99 12.91 -8.30
CA ASP A 176 -5.64 13.83 -7.22
C ASP A 176 -4.15 13.77 -6.82
N ALA A 177 -3.52 12.62 -7.02
CA ALA A 177 -2.13 12.41 -6.66
C ALA A 177 -1.14 13.10 -7.59
#